data_f5facae2736b274ddbf19a25dfe235e5
#
_entry.id   f5facae2736b274ddbf19a25dfe235e5
#
_cell.length_a   1.000
_cell.length_b   1.000
_cell.length_c   1.000
_cell.angle_alpha   90.00
_cell.angle_beta   90.00
_cell.angle_gamma   90.00
#
_symmetry.space_group_name_H-M   'P 1'
#
loop_
_entity.id
_entity.type
_entity.pdbx_description
1 polymer ?
#
loop_
_entity_poly.entity_id
_entity_poly.type
_entity_poly.pdbx_seq_one_letter_code
_entity_poly.pdbx_strand_id
1 'polypeptide(L)'
;MTCTDTLGCVEVAADEPVTVVAMHVLSGPVSFFGQDSTGGIEIAIDDYGDLLGHEINLIFEDSQCNAEGGQTAAQKAAANAAVVGVLGTSCSSAATAALPIISEAGLSMISSANTSPTLTEADPAKGGVWQPGYYRTAHNDLFQGRLAGEFAYHQLGARTAATIHDGSPYADSLQQVMADVFTELGGRITYQGAVNVGDTEMLPILTEIATDPPDVLFYPIFQPEVNFVTDQIQGVSGLEDTILMAADAAFSSDIMANTGESILGLYLTSPLVVGDKYEELLAKWDAKYGGLPPSAFHGHSYDATMMLLQTIESVAQDDGSGNLLIGKQAIRDALSAISGFSGITGNLSCSDTGDCATGEALGVYQINDMEAWPPEIVLPE
;
A
#
# COMPACT_ATOMS: atom_id res chain seq x y z
N MET A 1 23.50 3.43 -30.11
CA MET A 1 23.68 2.15 -29.36
C MET A 1 22.75 1.09 -29.96
N THR A 2 22.98 -0.20 -29.72
CA THR A 2 22.07 -1.26 -30.20
C THR A 2 21.51 -2.00 -29.01
N CYS A 3 20.18 -2.10 -28.93
CA CYS A 3 19.51 -2.85 -27.86
C CYS A 3 19.79 -4.35 -27.98
N THR A 4 20.31 -4.95 -26.92
CA THR A 4 20.56 -6.39 -26.79
C THR A 4 19.79 -7.01 -25.64
N ASP A 5 18.96 -6.22 -24.95
CA ASP A 5 18.13 -6.65 -23.82
C ASP A 5 16.98 -7.54 -24.29
N THR A 6 16.71 -8.63 -23.57
CA THR A 6 15.73 -9.66 -23.95
C THR A 6 14.29 -9.17 -23.92
N LEU A 7 13.98 -8.17 -23.08
CA LEU A 7 12.66 -7.52 -22.99
C LEU A 7 12.59 -6.22 -23.79
N GLY A 8 13.67 -5.90 -24.55
CA GLY A 8 13.80 -4.66 -25.28
C GLY A 8 14.35 -3.51 -24.43
N CYS A 9 14.53 -2.37 -25.07
CA CYS A 9 15.08 -1.17 -24.44
C CYS A 9 14.17 0.02 -24.66
N VAL A 10 14.30 1.01 -23.76
CA VAL A 10 13.78 2.36 -23.97
C VAL A 10 14.96 3.23 -24.42
N GLU A 11 14.78 3.96 -25.52
CA GLU A 11 15.75 4.95 -26.01
C GLU A 11 15.28 6.33 -25.54
N VAL A 12 16.21 7.10 -24.95
CA VAL A 12 15.97 8.48 -24.51
C VAL A 12 16.95 9.37 -25.24
N ALA A 13 16.47 10.26 -26.09
CA ALA A 13 17.34 11.19 -26.80
C ALA A 13 17.89 12.27 -25.86
N ALA A 14 19.01 12.90 -26.20
CA ALA A 14 19.73 13.85 -25.34
C ALA A 14 18.89 15.04 -24.83
N ASP A 15 17.82 15.38 -25.53
CA ASP A 15 16.89 16.46 -25.19
C ASP A 15 15.50 15.97 -24.70
N GLU A 16 15.35 14.64 -24.50
CA GLU A 16 14.13 14.03 -23.99
C GLU A 16 14.23 13.67 -22.50
N PRO A 17 13.14 13.74 -21.74
CA PRO A 17 13.15 13.34 -20.33
C PRO A 17 13.09 11.82 -20.18
N VAL A 18 13.54 11.31 -19.03
CA VAL A 18 13.27 9.94 -18.58
C VAL A 18 11.86 9.87 -18.04
N THR A 19 11.00 9.05 -18.65
CA THR A 19 9.57 8.99 -18.32
C THR A 19 9.24 7.82 -17.39
N VAL A 20 8.61 8.13 -16.25
CA VAL A 20 8.05 7.17 -15.30
C VAL A 20 6.54 7.42 -15.13
N VAL A 21 5.79 6.37 -14.82
CA VAL A 21 4.34 6.46 -14.62
C VAL A 21 4.01 6.17 -13.16
N ALA A 22 3.23 7.03 -12.52
CA ALA A 22 2.64 6.81 -11.21
C ALA A 22 1.18 6.37 -11.39
N MET A 23 0.87 5.10 -11.08
CA MET A 23 -0.47 4.52 -11.16
C MET A 23 -1.05 4.44 -9.75
N HIS A 24 -1.68 5.52 -9.28
CA HIS A 24 -2.28 5.59 -7.95
C HIS A 24 -3.77 5.90 -8.02
N VAL A 25 -4.48 5.77 -6.90
CA VAL A 25 -5.90 6.17 -6.83
C VAL A 25 -5.99 7.69 -6.72
N LEU A 26 -6.47 8.35 -7.77
CA LEU A 26 -6.52 9.81 -7.85
C LEU A 26 -7.94 10.36 -7.71
N SER A 27 -8.94 9.49 -7.72
CA SER A 27 -10.36 9.85 -7.61
C SER A 27 -11.11 8.93 -6.66
N GLY A 28 -12.31 9.36 -6.23
CA GLY A 28 -13.18 8.58 -5.34
C GLY A 28 -12.86 8.74 -3.85
N PRO A 29 -13.55 7.97 -2.98
CA PRO A 29 -13.51 8.14 -1.52
C PRO A 29 -12.13 7.91 -0.89
N VAL A 30 -11.29 7.10 -1.54
CA VAL A 30 -9.95 6.73 -1.05
C VAL A 30 -8.82 7.45 -1.81
N SER A 31 -9.11 8.56 -2.48
CA SER A 31 -8.11 9.36 -3.20
C SER A 31 -7.00 9.93 -2.32
N PHE A 32 -7.20 10.00 -1.01
CA PHE A 32 -6.17 10.38 -0.05
C PHE A 32 -4.93 9.46 -0.10
N PHE A 33 -5.08 8.17 -0.41
CA PHE A 33 -3.94 7.27 -0.65
C PHE A 33 -3.10 7.69 -1.86
N GLY A 34 -3.79 8.11 -2.92
CA GLY A 34 -3.11 8.62 -4.11
C GLY A 34 -2.38 9.92 -3.82
N GLN A 35 -3.00 10.84 -3.10
CA GLN A 35 -2.37 12.11 -2.68
C GLN A 35 -1.14 11.86 -1.81
N ASP A 36 -1.25 10.95 -0.84
CA ASP A 36 -0.15 10.55 0.04
C ASP A 36 1.02 9.95 -0.76
N SER A 37 0.72 8.98 -1.64
CA SER A 37 1.74 8.30 -2.44
C SER A 37 2.38 9.23 -3.47
N THR A 38 1.59 10.02 -4.20
CA THR A 38 2.12 10.94 -5.22
C THR A 38 2.96 12.05 -4.61
N GLY A 39 2.59 12.53 -3.42
CA GLY A 39 3.39 13.52 -2.68
C GLY A 39 4.78 12.98 -2.31
N GLY A 40 4.85 11.74 -1.84
CA GLY A 40 6.14 11.06 -1.59
C GLY A 40 6.98 10.88 -2.84
N ILE A 41 6.35 10.51 -3.97
CA ILE A 41 7.01 10.39 -5.29
C ILE A 41 7.58 11.73 -5.75
N GLU A 42 6.77 12.80 -5.71
CA GLU A 42 7.21 14.12 -6.17
C GLU A 42 8.36 14.68 -5.34
N ILE A 43 8.33 14.48 -4.00
CA ILE A 43 9.45 14.90 -3.14
C ILE A 43 10.72 14.09 -3.46
N ALA A 44 10.59 12.78 -3.72
CA ALA A 44 11.72 11.95 -4.09
C ALA A 44 12.35 12.38 -5.42
N ILE A 45 11.55 12.76 -6.42
CA ILE A 45 12.02 13.29 -7.70
C ILE A 45 12.71 14.64 -7.51
N ASP A 46 12.14 15.54 -6.69
CA ASP A 46 12.76 16.84 -6.38
C ASP A 46 14.13 16.65 -5.70
N ASP A 47 14.25 15.69 -4.80
CA ASP A 47 15.52 15.36 -4.12
C ASP A 47 16.53 14.67 -5.05
N TYR A 48 16.06 13.84 -5.97
CA TYR A 48 16.91 13.13 -6.93
C TYR A 48 17.52 14.08 -7.96
N GLY A 49 16.70 15.01 -8.47
CA GLY A 49 17.06 15.90 -9.56
C GLY A 49 17.09 15.19 -10.91
N ASP A 50 18.06 15.56 -11.77
CA ASP A 50 18.18 14.99 -13.11
C ASP A 50 18.82 13.60 -13.09
N LEU A 51 18.30 12.67 -13.88
CA LEU A 51 18.85 11.34 -14.08
C LEU A 51 19.81 11.37 -15.28
N LEU A 52 21.12 11.31 -15.02
CA LEU A 52 22.19 11.40 -16.04
C LEU A 52 22.07 12.63 -16.95
N GLY A 53 21.55 13.73 -16.42
CA GLY A 53 21.36 15.00 -17.14
C GLY A 53 20.02 15.14 -17.87
N HIS A 54 19.12 14.18 -17.70
CA HIS A 54 17.75 14.23 -18.20
C HIS A 54 16.76 14.56 -17.08
N GLU A 55 15.83 15.46 -17.34
CA GLU A 55 14.68 15.70 -16.45
C GLU A 55 13.87 14.40 -16.30
N ILE A 56 13.22 14.24 -15.15
CA ILE A 56 12.30 13.12 -14.92
C ILE A 56 10.88 13.59 -15.22
N ASN A 57 10.26 12.96 -16.23
CA ASN A 57 8.86 13.20 -16.58
C ASN A 57 7.96 12.20 -15.86
N LEU A 58 7.17 12.70 -14.91
CA LEU A 58 6.21 11.90 -14.14
C LEU A 58 4.82 12.01 -14.74
N ILE A 59 4.26 10.88 -15.19
CA ILE A 59 2.89 10.79 -15.71
C ILE A 59 2.01 10.14 -14.64
N PHE A 60 0.86 10.74 -14.36
CA PHE A 60 -0.12 10.21 -13.43
C PHE A 60 -1.23 9.47 -14.16
N GLU A 61 -1.56 8.26 -13.71
CA GLU A 61 -2.69 7.46 -14.18
C GLU A 61 -3.55 7.02 -12.99
N ASP A 62 -4.85 7.26 -13.08
CA ASP A 62 -5.80 6.92 -12.02
C ASP A 62 -6.13 5.42 -12.04
N SER A 63 -5.74 4.70 -11.00
CA SER A 63 -6.05 3.28 -10.81
C SER A 63 -7.40 3.02 -10.15
N GLN A 64 -8.09 4.07 -9.69
CA GLN A 64 -9.45 4.04 -9.11
C GLN A 64 -9.64 3.02 -7.96
N CYS A 65 -8.56 2.50 -7.38
CA CYS A 65 -8.60 1.45 -6.35
C CYS A 65 -9.37 0.18 -6.74
N ASN A 66 -9.50 -0.12 -8.03
CA ASN A 66 -10.25 -1.28 -8.53
C ASN A 66 -9.57 -1.92 -9.75
N ALA A 67 -10.07 -3.10 -10.15
CA ALA A 67 -9.49 -3.88 -11.24
C ALA A 67 -9.57 -3.17 -12.60
N GLU A 68 -10.68 -2.49 -12.90
CA GLU A 68 -10.90 -1.80 -14.18
C GLU A 68 -9.97 -0.60 -14.35
N GLY A 69 -9.83 0.22 -13.28
CA GLY A 69 -8.90 1.35 -13.25
C GLY A 69 -7.46 0.89 -13.36
N GLY A 70 -7.07 -0.14 -12.58
CA GLY A 70 -5.73 -0.74 -12.64
C GLY A 70 -5.39 -1.27 -14.03
N GLN A 71 -6.31 -2.00 -14.67
CA GLN A 71 -6.14 -2.49 -16.04
C GLN A 71 -5.97 -1.34 -17.03
N THR A 72 -6.81 -0.31 -16.94
CA THR A 72 -6.78 0.84 -17.85
C THR A 72 -5.47 1.63 -17.71
N ALA A 73 -5.05 1.91 -16.48
CA ALA A 73 -3.79 2.61 -16.21
C ALA A 73 -2.58 1.80 -16.73
N ALA A 74 -2.57 0.48 -16.51
CA ALA A 74 -1.51 -0.39 -17.00
C ALA A 74 -1.44 -0.45 -18.52
N GLN A 75 -2.58 -0.49 -19.23
CA GLN A 75 -2.63 -0.46 -20.69
C GLN A 75 -2.05 0.84 -21.25
N LYS A 76 -2.32 1.99 -20.63
CA LYS A 76 -1.74 3.28 -21.02
C LYS A 76 -0.23 3.32 -20.80
N ALA A 77 0.24 2.85 -19.63
CA ALA A 77 1.66 2.76 -19.35
C ALA A 77 2.38 1.84 -20.34
N ALA A 78 1.83 0.66 -20.62
CA ALA A 78 2.38 -0.32 -21.56
C ALA A 78 2.39 0.17 -23.02
N ALA A 79 1.42 0.98 -23.42
CA ALA A 79 1.32 1.53 -24.78
C ALA A 79 2.30 2.69 -25.03
N ASN A 80 2.83 3.32 -23.99
CA ASN A 80 3.77 4.42 -24.10
C ASN A 80 5.23 3.90 -24.16
N ALA A 81 5.82 3.91 -25.34
CA ALA A 81 7.17 3.39 -25.56
C ALA A 81 8.28 4.16 -24.80
N ALA A 82 8.03 5.38 -24.33
CA ALA A 82 8.97 6.17 -23.56
C ALA A 82 9.00 5.78 -22.06
N VAL A 83 8.07 4.99 -21.58
CA VAL A 83 7.97 4.60 -20.15
C VAL A 83 9.09 3.64 -19.81
N VAL A 84 9.89 4.00 -18.81
CA VAL A 84 11.01 3.19 -18.30
C VAL A 84 10.60 2.33 -17.11
N GLY A 85 9.69 2.83 -16.27
CA GLY A 85 9.22 2.12 -15.08
C GLY A 85 7.93 2.68 -14.51
N VAL A 86 7.32 1.94 -13.59
CA VAL A 86 6.02 2.25 -13.00
C VAL A 86 6.11 2.28 -11.48
N LEU A 87 5.50 3.29 -10.86
CA LEU A 87 5.29 3.43 -9.42
C LEU A 87 3.81 3.23 -9.12
N GLY A 88 3.49 2.32 -8.24
CA GLY A 88 2.09 2.01 -7.90
C GLY A 88 1.80 0.50 -7.88
N THR A 89 0.56 0.12 -7.70
CA THR A 89 -0.65 0.90 -7.45
C THR A 89 -0.86 1.20 -5.96
N SER A 90 -1.95 1.95 -5.61
CA SER A 90 -2.31 2.12 -4.20
C SER A 90 -3.03 0.89 -3.63
N CYS A 91 -3.87 0.24 -4.42
CA CYS A 91 -4.75 -0.84 -3.96
C CYS A 91 -4.40 -2.19 -4.61
N SER A 92 -4.42 -3.26 -3.82
CA SER A 92 -4.07 -4.62 -4.29
C SER A 92 -5.00 -5.13 -5.40
N SER A 93 -6.29 -4.73 -5.42
CA SER A 93 -7.23 -5.05 -6.50
C SER A 93 -6.82 -4.48 -7.85
N ALA A 94 -6.33 -3.23 -7.86
CA ALA A 94 -5.80 -2.59 -9.06
C ALA A 94 -4.50 -3.25 -9.52
N ALA A 95 -3.60 -3.59 -8.58
CA ALA A 95 -2.36 -4.29 -8.88
C ALA A 95 -2.61 -5.66 -9.53
N THR A 96 -3.53 -6.46 -8.97
CA THR A 96 -3.87 -7.80 -9.52
C THR A 96 -4.23 -7.74 -11.00
N ALA A 97 -4.98 -6.71 -11.41
CA ALA A 97 -5.36 -6.54 -12.81
C ALA A 97 -4.26 -5.91 -13.68
N ALA A 98 -3.41 -5.07 -13.09
CA ALA A 98 -2.32 -4.38 -13.79
C ALA A 98 -1.11 -5.27 -14.07
N LEU A 99 -0.76 -6.15 -13.13
CA LEU A 99 0.48 -6.93 -13.14
C LEU A 99 0.72 -7.74 -14.43
N PRO A 100 -0.24 -8.49 -14.98
CA PRO A 100 -0.01 -9.24 -16.22
C PRO A 100 0.36 -8.32 -17.38
N ILE A 101 -0.27 -7.15 -17.47
CA ILE A 101 -0.07 -6.18 -18.56
C ILE A 101 1.31 -5.53 -18.46
N ILE A 102 1.70 -5.08 -17.27
CA ILE A 102 3.01 -4.46 -17.00
C ILE A 102 4.14 -5.48 -17.22
N SER A 103 3.94 -6.71 -16.75
CA SER A 103 4.92 -7.79 -16.93
C SER A 103 5.11 -8.18 -18.40
N GLU A 104 4.01 -8.32 -19.17
CA GLU A 104 4.06 -8.64 -20.60
C GLU A 104 4.72 -7.51 -21.42
N ALA A 105 4.52 -6.25 -21.03
CA ALA A 105 5.19 -5.09 -21.64
C ALA A 105 6.69 -5.01 -21.30
N GLY A 106 7.19 -5.92 -20.48
CA GLY A 106 8.59 -5.93 -20.01
C GLY A 106 8.90 -4.86 -18.97
N LEU A 107 7.93 -4.07 -18.54
CA LEU A 107 8.12 -3.03 -17.53
C LEU A 107 8.27 -3.61 -16.12
N SER A 108 8.92 -2.83 -15.25
CA SER A 108 8.95 -3.07 -13.81
C SER A 108 8.00 -2.13 -13.10
N MET A 109 7.34 -2.62 -12.04
CA MET A 109 6.44 -1.85 -11.19
C MET A 109 6.83 -2.01 -9.72
N ILE A 110 6.99 -0.88 -9.02
CA ILE A 110 7.26 -0.86 -7.58
C ILE A 110 6.07 -0.22 -6.87
N SER A 111 5.39 -0.99 -6.03
CA SER A 111 4.29 -0.46 -5.23
C SER A 111 4.76 -0.04 -3.84
N SER A 112 4.22 1.09 -3.40
CA SER A 112 4.40 1.62 -2.05
C SER A 112 3.29 1.25 -1.08
N ALA A 113 2.15 0.72 -1.57
CA ALA A 113 0.95 0.56 -0.75
C ALA A 113 0.16 -0.74 -1.01
N ASN A 114 0.62 -1.60 -1.92
CA ASN A 114 -0.04 -2.90 -2.12
C ASN A 114 0.49 -3.91 -1.10
N THR A 115 -0.36 -4.37 -0.21
CA THR A 115 0.05 -5.20 0.93
C THR A 115 -0.40 -6.66 0.85
N SER A 116 -1.40 -6.99 -0.01
CA SER A 116 -1.90 -8.36 -0.14
C SER A 116 -0.78 -9.38 -0.38
N PRO A 117 -0.74 -10.51 0.36
CA PRO A 117 0.24 -11.57 0.19
C PRO A 117 0.19 -12.22 -1.20
N THR A 118 -0.99 -12.22 -1.83
CA THR A 118 -1.20 -12.85 -3.14
C THR A 118 -0.34 -12.23 -4.25
N LEU A 119 0.03 -10.95 -4.11
CA LEU A 119 0.82 -10.21 -5.11
C LEU A 119 2.29 -10.66 -5.19
N THR A 120 2.81 -11.29 -4.13
CA THR A 120 4.17 -11.81 -4.04
C THR A 120 4.20 -13.33 -3.81
N GLU A 121 3.05 -14.00 -3.86
CA GLU A 121 2.97 -15.47 -3.91
C GLU A 121 3.03 -15.93 -5.38
N ALA A 122 4.03 -16.78 -5.69
CA ALA A 122 4.25 -17.29 -7.04
C ALA A 122 3.39 -18.52 -7.38
N ASP A 123 2.86 -19.23 -6.37
CA ASP A 123 2.09 -20.45 -6.57
C ASP A 123 0.59 -20.11 -6.74
N PRO A 124 0.01 -20.29 -7.96
CA PRO A 124 -1.41 -20.07 -8.17
C PRO A 124 -2.32 -20.99 -7.34
N ALA A 125 -1.83 -22.14 -6.90
CA ALA A 125 -2.59 -23.06 -6.05
C ALA A 125 -2.79 -22.49 -4.62
N LYS A 126 -1.97 -21.49 -4.25
CA LYS A 126 -2.09 -20.72 -3.01
C LYS A 126 -2.75 -19.36 -3.22
N GLY A 127 -3.38 -19.11 -4.36
CA GLY A 127 -3.99 -17.84 -4.71
C GLY A 127 -2.99 -16.78 -5.22
N GLY A 128 -1.75 -17.18 -5.52
CA GLY A 128 -0.71 -16.29 -6.01
C GLY A 128 -1.02 -15.70 -7.37
N VAL A 129 -0.75 -14.41 -7.53
CA VAL A 129 -0.91 -13.66 -8.79
C VAL A 129 0.37 -12.89 -9.17
N TRP A 130 1.48 -13.22 -8.50
CA TRP A 130 2.76 -12.60 -8.79
C TRP A 130 3.15 -12.67 -10.26
N GLN A 131 3.75 -11.61 -10.75
CA GLN A 131 4.29 -11.53 -12.10
C GLN A 131 5.74 -10.99 -12.07
N PRO A 132 6.61 -11.47 -12.98
CA PRO A 132 7.97 -10.95 -13.09
C PRO A 132 7.99 -9.43 -13.32
N GLY A 133 8.83 -8.72 -12.57
CA GLY A 133 8.93 -7.25 -12.61
C GLY A 133 8.06 -6.53 -11.60
N TYR A 134 7.34 -7.24 -10.73
CA TYR A 134 6.64 -6.63 -9.59
C TYR A 134 7.52 -6.60 -8.34
N TYR A 135 7.50 -5.47 -7.67
CA TYR A 135 8.19 -5.21 -6.40
C TYR A 135 7.31 -4.34 -5.51
N ARG A 136 7.58 -4.35 -4.20
CA ARG A 136 6.95 -3.41 -3.27
C ARG A 136 7.87 -3.01 -2.13
N THR A 137 7.77 -1.75 -1.72
CA THR A 137 8.37 -1.20 -0.50
C THR A 137 7.40 -1.25 0.68
N ALA A 138 6.09 -1.44 0.42
CA ALA A 138 5.10 -1.72 1.45
C ALA A 138 5.38 -3.05 2.15
N HIS A 139 4.92 -3.17 3.38
CA HIS A 139 4.90 -4.44 4.11
C HIS A 139 3.98 -5.48 3.44
N ASN A 140 4.11 -6.73 3.88
CA ASN A 140 3.19 -7.80 3.51
C ASN A 140 2.15 -7.99 4.62
N ASP A 141 0.88 -8.19 4.28
CA ASP A 141 -0.23 -8.41 5.22
C ASP A 141 -0.04 -9.64 6.12
N LEU A 142 0.89 -10.55 5.76
CA LEU A 142 1.32 -11.60 6.67
C LEU A 142 1.89 -11.05 7.99
N PHE A 143 2.58 -9.90 7.94
CA PHE A 143 3.09 -9.23 9.13
C PHE A 143 2.00 -8.40 9.82
N GLN A 144 1.20 -7.66 9.07
CA GLN A 144 0.15 -6.81 9.62
C GLN A 144 -0.98 -7.62 10.26
N GLY A 145 -1.43 -8.71 9.62
CA GLY A 145 -2.43 -9.61 10.19
C GLY A 145 -1.93 -10.33 11.43
N ARG A 146 -0.64 -10.72 11.46
CA ARG A 146 0.00 -11.24 12.66
C ARG A 146 -0.02 -10.21 13.79
N LEU A 147 0.41 -8.97 13.52
CA LEU A 147 0.38 -7.88 14.50
C LEU A 147 -1.03 -7.68 15.04
N ALA A 148 -2.05 -7.65 14.17
CA ALA A 148 -3.45 -7.48 14.55
C ALA A 148 -3.93 -8.61 15.48
N GLY A 149 -3.66 -9.88 15.12
CA GLY A 149 -4.06 -11.05 15.91
C GLY A 149 -3.35 -11.12 17.26
N GLU A 150 -2.02 -10.87 17.29
CA GLU A 150 -1.24 -10.84 18.52
C GLU A 150 -1.66 -9.69 19.44
N PHE A 151 -1.90 -8.50 18.89
CA PHE A 151 -2.37 -7.35 19.66
C PHE A 151 -3.76 -7.61 20.28
N ALA A 152 -4.71 -8.10 19.49
CA ALA A 152 -6.04 -8.45 19.98
C ALA A 152 -5.97 -9.47 21.12
N TYR A 153 -5.18 -10.53 20.98
CA TYR A 153 -5.10 -11.60 21.96
C TYR A 153 -4.30 -11.22 23.22
N HIS A 154 -3.13 -10.60 23.06
CA HIS A 154 -2.21 -10.36 24.16
C HIS A 154 -2.43 -9.01 24.85
N GLN A 155 -2.66 -7.94 24.09
CA GLN A 155 -2.76 -6.58 24.63
C GLN A 155 -4.20 -6.24 25.03
N LEU A 156 -5.17 -6.53 24.14
CA LEU A 156 -6.58 -6.29 24.45
C LEU A 156 -7.18 -7.41 25.32
N GLY A 157 -6.52 -8.55 25.45
CA GLY A 157 -6.99 -9.68 26.26
C GLY A 157 -8.17 -10.41 25.64
N ALA A 158 -8.50 -10.17 24.36
CA ALA A 158 -9.60 -10.79 23.66
C ALA A 158 -9.45 -12.31 23.58
N ARG A 159 -10.58 -13.03 23.64
CA ARG A 159 -10.66 -14.48 23.48
C ARG A 159 -11.61 -14.88 22.35
N THR A 160 -12.45 -13.94 21.93
CA THR A 160 -13.35 -14.08 20.79
C THR A 160 -13.14 -12.91 19.84
N ALA A 161 -13.16 -13.19 18.54
CA ALA A 161 -13.07 -12.16 17.50
C ALA A 161 -14.03 -12.46 16.36
N ALA A 162 -14.51 -11.40 15.72
CA ALA A 162 -15.20 -11.46 14.44
C ALA A 162 -14.43 -10.67 13.40
N THR A 163 -14.59 -11.01 12.12
CA THR A 163 -13.96 -10.28 11.03
C THR A 163 -14.93 -9.95 9.90
N ILE A 164 -14.74 -8.78 9.29
CA ILE A 164 -15.48 -8.33 8.10
C ILE A 164 -14.47 -7.92 7.02
N HIS A 165 -14.67 -8.37 5.76
CA HIS A 165 -13.94 -7.92 4.59
C HIS A 165 -14.88 -7.38 3.50
N ASP A 166 -14.35 -6.73 2.47
CA ASP A 166 -15.10 -6.13 1.35
C ASP A 166 -14.95 -6.93 0.04
N GLY A 167 -14.39 -8.13 0.10
CA GLY A 167 -14.11 -8.98 -1.04
C GLY A 167 -12.87 -8.58 -1.84
N SER A 168 -12.19 -7.50 -1.49
CA SER A 168 -10.90 -7.14 -2.10
C SER A 168 -9.80 -8.14 -1.70
N PRO A 169 -8.79 -8.37 -2.56
CA PRO A 169 -7.64 -9.22 -2.22
C PRO A 169 -6.88 -8.75 -0.98
N TYR A 170 -6.91 -7.45 -0.68
CA TYR A 170 -6.34 -6.87 0.53
C TYR A 170 -7.13 -7.29 1.76
N ALA A 171 -8.40 -6.87 1.86
CA ALA A 171 -9.18 -7.05 3.07
C ALA A 171 -9.45 -8.54 3.40
N ASP A 172 -9.71 -9.35 2.37
CA ASP A 172 -9.92 -10.80 2.53
C ASP A 172 -8.66 -11.50 3.04
N SER A 173 -7.50 -11.21 2.47
CA SER A 173 -6.23 -11.80 2.93
C SER A 173 -5.87 -11.34 4.34
N LEU A 174 -5.97 -10.05 4.63
CA LEU A 174 -5.56 -9.49 5.91
C LEU A 174 -6.43 -10.00 7.06
N GLN A 175 -7.77 -10.03 6.87
CA GLN A 175 -8.67 -10.58 7.89
C GLN A 175 -8.42 -12.07 8.14
N GLN A 176 -8.09 -12.83 7.08
CA GLN A 176 -7.80 -14.26 7.21
C GLN A 176 -6.52 -14.50 8.02
N VAL A 177 -5.44 -13.76 7.73
CA VAL A 177 -4.19 -13.87 8.49
C VAL A 177 -4.41 -13.52 9.96
N MET A 178 -5.15 -12.46 10.25
CA MET A 178 -5.52 -12.10 11.63
C MET A 178 -6.29 -13.24 12.31
N ALA A 179 -7.31 -13.79 11.67
CA ALA A 179 -8.14 -14.86 12.20
C ALA A 179 -7.34 -16.15 12.48
N ASP A 180 -6.45 -16.52 11.56
CA ASP A 180 -5.58 -17.69 11.71
C ASP A 180 -4.64 -17.53 12.91
N VAL A 181 -3.94 -16.40 13.01
CA VAL A 181 -3.02 -16.10 14.12
C VAL A 181 -3.78 -16.05 15.45
N PHE A 182 -4.93 -15.38 15.49
CA PHE A 182 -5.75 -15.31 16.70
C PHE A 182 -6.20 -16.70 17.17
N THR A 183 -6.54 -17.58 16.21
CA THR A 183 -6.93 -18.98 16.50
C THR A 183 -5.72 -19.81 16.95
N GLU A 184 -4.55 -19.67 16.34
CA GLU A 184 -3.30 -20.32 16.75
C GLU A 184 -2.93 -19.97 18.19
N LEU A 185 -3.19 -18.75 18.63
CA LEU A 185 -2.98 -18.29 20.01
C LEU A 185 -4.01 -18.85 21.01
N GLY A 186 -5.06 -19.51 20.52
CA GLY A 186 -6.11 -20.09 21.35
C GLY A 186 -7.39 -19.25 21.45
N GLY A 187 -7.53 -18.22 20.62
CA GLY A 187 -8.77 -17.46 20.45
C GLY A 187 -9.80 -18.24 19.60
N ARG A 188 -11.02 -17.75 19.59
CA ARG A 188 -12.14 -18.29 18.80
C ARG A 188 -12.70 -17.22 17.89
N ILE A 189 -12.82 -17.52 16.60
CA ILE A 189 -13.53 -16.67 15.66
C ILE A 189 -15.03 -16.99 15.76
N THR A 190 -15.84 -15.98 16.07
CA THR A 190 -17.30 -16.09 16.20
C THR A 190 -18.01 -15.88 14.88
N TYR A 191 -17.41 -15.04 14.00
CA TYR A 191 -17.97 -14.70 12.71
C TYR A 191 -16.87 -14.31 11.72
N GLN A 192 -17.03 -14.70 10.47
CA GLN A 192 -16.29 -14.16 9.33
C GLN A 192 -17.27 -13.90 8.19
N GLY A 193 -17.30 -12.71 7.66
CA GLY A 193 -18.20 -12.37 6.58
C GLY A 193 -17.78 -11.15 5.78
N ALA A 194 -18.56 -10.82 4.76
CA ALA A 194 -18.26 -9.77 3.81
C ALA A 194 -19.37 -8.74 3.70
N VAL A 195 -18.97 -7.51 3.43
CA VAL A 195 -19.82 -6.45 2.89
C VAL A 195 -19.44 -6.23 1.41
N ASN A 196 -20.28 -5.56 0.64
CA ASN A 196 -19.89 -5.19 -0.71
C ASN A 196 -19.43 -3.73 -0.74
N VAL A 197 -18.51 -3.43 -1.62
CA VAL A 197 -18.15 -2.03 -1.91
C VAL A 197 -19.40 -1.29 -2.40
N GLY A 198 -19.72 -0.17 -1.75
CA GLY A 198 -20.92 0.62 -1.99
C GLY A 198 -22.09 0.31 -1.03
N ASP A 199 -21.98 -0.69 -0.16
CA ASP A 199 -22.96 -0.93 0.88
C ASP A 199 -22.96 0.21 1.92
N THR A 200 -24.14 0.71 2.25
CA THR A 200 -24.32 1.76 3.27
C THR A 200 -25.06 1.25 4.51
N GLU A 201 -25.69 0.08 4.42
CA GLU A 201 -26.48 -0.55 5.48
C GLU A 201 -25.70 -1.73 6.08
N MET A 202 -25.13 -1.53 7.26
CA MET A 202 -24.32 -2.53 7.96
C MET A 202 -25.11 -3.30 9.05
N LEU A 203 -26.33 -2.87 9.37
CA LEU A 203 -27.17 -3.50 10.40
C LEU A 203 -27.41 -5.00 10.17
N PRO A 204 -27.60 -5.54 8.94
CA PRO A 204 -27.78 -6.96 8.75
C PRO A 204 -26.60 -7.80 9.25
N ILE A 205 -25.37 -7.47 8.82
CA ILE A 205 -24.16 -8.19 9.23
C ILE A 205 -23.85 -7.99 10.71
N LEU A 206 -24.04 -6.78 11.23
CA LEU A 206 -23.83 -6.47 12.64
C LEU A 206 -24.82 -7.21 13.55
N THR A 207 -26.08 -7.36 13.12
CA THR A 207 -27.10 -8.15 13.85
C THR A 207 -26.74 -9.64 13.87
N GLU A 208 -26.16 -10.15 12.80
CA GLU A 208 -25.68 -11.54 12.74
C GLU A 208 -24.50 -11.75 13.71
N ILE A 209 -23.51 -10.82 13.72
CA ILE A 209 -22.39 -10.83 14.67
C ILE A 209 -22.89 -10.79 16.11
N ALA A 210 -23.93 -10.02 16.41
CA ALA A 210 -24.52 -9.91 17.75
C ALA A 210 -25.16 -11.21 18.26
N THR A 211 -25.33 -12.24 17.42
CA THR A 211 -25.84 -13.55 17.87
C THR A 211 -24.83 -14.35 18.71
N ASP A 212 -23.51 -14.09 18.48
CA ASP A 212 -22.37 -14.62 19.27
C ASP A 212 -21.33 -13.50 19.41
N PRO A 213 -21.56 -12.52 20.32
CA PRO A 213 -20.81 -11.28 20.38
C PRO A 213 -19.30 -11.52 20.60
N PRO A 214 -18.42 -10.91 19.77
CA PRO A 214 -16.99 -11.00 19.92
C PRO A 214 -16.46 -9.98 20.94
N ASP A 215 -15.30 -10.27 21.55
CA ASP A 215 -14.52 -9.27 22.29
C ASP A 215 -13.94 -8.19 21.36
N VAL A 216 -13.54 -8.59 20.13
CA VAL A 216 -12.97 -7.70 19.10
C VAL A 216 -13.65 -7.93 17.76
N LEU A 217 -14.02 -6.85 17.06
CA LEU A 217 -14.40 -6.86 15.66
C LEU A 217 -13.26 -6.24 14.83
N PHE A 218 -12.65 -7.06 13.96
CA PHE A 218 -11.61 -6.63 13.01
C PHE A 218 -12.18 -6.48 11.60
N TYR A 219 -12.07 -5.28 11.02
CA TYR A 219 -12.65 -4.97 9.71
C TYR A 219 -11.71 -4.10 8.88
N PRO A 220 -10.69 -4.73 8.23
CA PRO A 220 -9.70 -4.04 7.41
C PRO A 220 -10.27 -3.64 6.04
N ILE A 221 -11.36 -2.89 6.05
CA ILE A 221 -12.07 -2.44 4.84
C ILE A 221 -11.83 -0.97 4.57
N PHE A 222 -12.06 -0.55 3.32
CA PHE A 222 -11.86 0.83 2.90
C PHE A 222 -12.99 1.77 3.37
N GLN A 223 -12.76 3.07 3.23
CA GLN A 223 -13.81 4.08 3.30
C GLN A 223 -14.64 4.06 1.99
N PRO A 224 -15.95 4.30 2.04
CA PRO A 224 -16.73 4.73 3.22
C PRO A 224 -17.28 3.59 4.11
N GLU A 225 -17.16 2.32 3.71
CA GLU A 225 -17.78 1.20 4.41
C GLU A 225 -17.27 1.07 5.86
N VAL A 226 -15.97 1.29 6.12
CA VAL A 226 -15.42 1.29 7.48
C VAL A 226 -16.13 2.30 8.39
N ASN A 227 -16.50 3.47 7.86
CA ASN A 227 -17.18 4.52 8.61
C ASN A 227 -18.61 4.05 8.99
N PHE A 228 -19.31 3.39 8.06
CA PHE A 228 -20.66 2.88 8.29
C PHE A 228 -20.68 1.74 9.31
N VAL A 229 -19.71 0.81 9.28
CA VAL A 229 -19.57 -0.23 10.31
C VAL A 229 -19.35 0.42 11.68
N THR A 230 -18.40 1.36 11.77
CA THR A 230 -18.03 2.06 13.01
C THR A 230 -19.20 2.84 13.61
N ASP A 231 -19.99 3.52 12.78
CA ASP A 231 -21.14 4.30 13.23
C ASP A 231 -22.33 3.42 13.62
N GLN A 232 -22.71 2.46 12.77
CA GLN A 232 -23.93 1.67 12.97
C GLN A 232 -23.82 0.63 14.08
N ILE A 233 -22.62 0.15 14.42
CA ILE A 233 -22.43 -0.81 15.51
C ILE A 233 -22.88 -0.25 16.87
N GLN A 234 -22.79 1.06 17.05
CA GLN A 234 -23.22 1.74 18.29
C GLN A 234 -24.70 1.54 18.61
N GLY A 235 -25.50 1.25 17.59
CA GLY A 235 -26.94 0.99 17.73
C GLY A 235 -27.34 -0.49 17.88
N VAL A 236 -26.36 -1.42 17.86
CA VAL A 236 -26.65 -2.86 17.85
C VAL A 236 -26.52 -3.46 19.25
N SER A 237 -27.68 -3.88 19.82
CA SER A 237 -27.68 -4.49 21.14
C SER A 237 -26.88 -5.79 21.20
N GLY A 238 -26.01 -5.87 22.19
CA GLY A 238 -25.10 -6.99 22.42
C GLY A 238 -23.69 -6.76 21.90
N LEU A 239 -23.41 -5.64 21.18
CA LEU A 239 -22.08 -5.25 20.70
C LEU A 239 -21.52 -4.01 21.42
N GLU A 240 -22.16 -3.57 22.50
CA GLU A 240 -21.80 -2.34 23.22
C GLU A 240 -20.38 -2.39 23.81
N ASP A 241 -19.90 -3.58 24.17
CA ASP A 241 -18.58 -3.82 24.76
C ASP A 241 -17.54 -4.35 23.73
N THR A 242 -17.94 -4.52 22.46
CA THR A 242 -17.04 -5.01 21.41
C THR A 242 -16.00 -3.96 21.07
N ILE A 243 -14.73 -4.33 21.17
CA ILE A 243 -13.61 -3.46 20.79
C ILE A 243 -13.51 -3.43 19.27
N LEU A 244 -13.40 -2.22 18.70
CA LEU A 244 -13.29 -2.02 17.25
C LEU A 244 -11.83 -1.93 16.82
N MET A 245 -11.48 -2.65 15.77
CA MET A 245 -10.15 -2.68 15.20
C MET A 245 -10.22 -2.71 13.67
N ALA A 246 -9.56 -1.77 13.03
CA ALA A 246 -9.42 -1.71 11.58
C ALA A 246 -7.92 -1.72 11.19
N ALA A 247 -7.61 -1.33 9.96
CA ALA A 247 -6.25 -1.36 9.45
C ALA A 247 -5.91 -0.10 8.64
N ASP A 248 -4.77 -0.13 7.95
CA ASP A 248 -4.23 0.98 7.16
C ASP A 248 -5.19 1.52 6.10
N ALA A 249 -6.11 0.70 5.56
CA ALA A 249 -7.16 1.16 4.65
C ALA A 249 -8.06 2.26 5.25
N ALA A 250 -8.17 2.30 6.57
CA ALA A 250 -8.90 3.31 7.34
C ALA A 250 -7.99 4.45 7.86
N PHE A 251 -6.66 4.34 7.70
CA PHE A 251 -5.71 5.31 8.24
C PHE A 251 -5.64 6.56 7.35
N SER A 252 -6.54 7.50 7.62
CA SER A 252 -6.59 8.78 6.90
C SER A 252 -6.93 9.95 7.80
N SER A 253 -6.43 11.13 7.45
CA SER A 253 -6.73 12.38 8.16
C SER A 253 -8.23 12.73 8.15
N ASP A 254 -8.98 12.22 7.18
CA ASP A 254 -10.40 12.53 7.00
C ASP A 254 -11.34 11.55 7.75
N ILE A 255 -10.81 10.44 8.26
CA ILE A 255 -11.67 9.40 8.83
C ILE A 255 -12.49 9.88 10.02
N MET A 256 -11.89 10.72 10.86
CA MET A 256 -12.58 11.28 12.03
C MET A 256 -13.73 12.20 11.62
N ALA A 257 -13.51 13.06 10.62
CA ALA A 257 -14.54 13.96 10.10
C ALA A 257 -15.67 13.20 9.40
N ASN A 258 -15.34 12.09 8.72
CA ASN A 258 -16.30 11.28 7.97
C ASN A 258 -17.12 10.35 8.87
N THR A 259 -16.61 9.94 10.04
CA THR A 259 -17.27 9.00 10.96
C THR A 259 -17.91 9.71 12.16
N GLY A 260 -17.32 10.83 12.63
CA GLY A 260 -17.77 11.50 13.85
C GLY A 260 -17.29 10.80 15.13
N GLU A 261 -17.90 11.15 16.29
CA GLU A 261 -17.45 10.69 17.60
C GLU A 261 -17.54 9.17 17.83
N SER A 262 -18.31 8.45 17.00
CA SER A 262 -18.39 6.97 17.05
C SER A 262 -17.07 6.26 16.76
N ILE A 263 -16.10 6.98 16.19
CA ILE A 263 -14.76 6.44 15.92
C ILE A 263 -13.84 6.41 17.16
N LEU A 264 -14.17 7.15 18.20
CA LEU A 264 -13.32 7.21 19.40
C LEU A 264 -13.14 5.81 20.02
N GLY A 265 -11.89 5.44 20.28
CA GLY A 265 -11.52 4.12 20.77
C GLY A 265 -11.16 3.11 19.68
N LEU A 266 -11.37 3.43 18.39
CA LEU A 266 -10.97 2.55 17.28
C LEU A 266 -9.45 2.34 17.27
N TYR A 267 -9.04 1.08 17.21
CA TYR A 267 -7.64 0.70 16.97
C TYR A 267 -7.38 0.52 15.47
N LEU A 268 -6.19 0.91 15.04
CA LEU A 268 -5.74 0.81 13.65
C LEU A 268 -4.36 0.17 13.60
N THR A 269 -4.18 -0.88 12.82
CA THR A 269 -2.84 -1.31 12.41
C THR A 269 -2.44 -0.57 11.15
N SER A 270 -1.21 -0.01 11.11
CA SER A 270 -0.76 0.79 9.96
C SER A 270 0.76 0.86 9.93
N PRO A 271 1.38 1.23 8.80
CA PRO A 271 2.80 1.57 8.78
C PRO A 271 3.18 2.57 9.87
N LEU A 272 4.33 2.33 10.48
CA LEU A 272 4.95 3.22 11.45
C LEU A 272 6.39 3.49 11.01
N VAL A 273 6.63 4.66 10.48
CA VAL A 273 7.96 5.12 10.08
C VAL A 273 8.45 6.15 11.08
N VAL A 274 9.69 6.02 11.53
CA VAL A 274 10.30 6.91 12.53
C VAL A 274 11.77 7.19 12.18
N GLY A 275 12.31 8.25 12.76
CA GLY A 275 13.72 8.61 12.65
C GLY A 275 13.99 9.85 11.82
N ASP A 276 15.25 10.31 11.87
CA ASP A 276 15.65 11.62 11.34
C ASP A 276 15.32 11.80 9.85
N LYS A 277 15.51 10.77 9.03
CA LYS A 277 15.19 10.81 7.59
C LYS A 277 13.69 11.01 7.34
N TYR A 278 12.87 10.40 8.19
CA TYR A 278 11.41 10.56 8.10
C TYR A 278 10.96 11.95 8.53
N GLU A 279 11.56 12.49 9.60
CA GLU A 279 11.30 13.88 10.03
C GLU A 279 11.70 14.88 8.93
N GLU A 280 12.81 14.64 8.22
CA GLU A 280 13.20 15.46 7.06
C GLU A 280 12.18 15.37 5.93
N LEU A 281 11.62 14.18 5.65
CA LEU A 281 10.56 14.01 4.66
C LEU A 281 9.30 14.77 5.06
N LEU A 282 8.88 14.69 6.32
CA LEU A 282 7.72 15.43 6.83
C LEU A 282 7.93 16.96 6.73
N ALA A 283 9.13 17.45 7.01
CA ALA A 283 9.44 18.87 6.85
C ALA A 283 9.37 19.34 5.38
N LYS A 284 9.83 18.49 4.43
CA LYS A 284 9.69 18.75 2.99
C LYS A 284 8.24 18.71 2.54
N TRP A 285 7.47 17.75 3.10
CA TRP A 285 6.03 17.65 2.85
C TRP A 285 5.30 18.92 3.27
N ASP A 286 5.51 19.37 4.52
CA ASP A 286 4.90 20.59 5.03
C ASP A 286 5.26 21.84 4.21
N ALA A 287 6.53 21.93 3.79
CA ALA A 287 7.00 23.03 2.95
C ALA A 287 6.34 23.03 1.55
N LYS A 288 6.03 21.85 0.99
CA LYS A 288 5.50 21.72 -0.38
C LYS A 288 3.96 21.75 -0.42
N TYR A 289 3.30 21.11 0.54
CA TYR A 289 1.83 20.90 0.51
C TYR A 289 1.11 21.55 1.68
N GLY A 290 1.80 21.87 2.78
CA GLY A 290 1.23 22.34 4.04
C GLY A 290 0.67 21.21 4.89
N GLY A 291 0.97 21.23 6.19
CA GLY A 291 0.50 20.24 7.16
C GLY A 291 1.17 18.88 7.06
N LEU A 292 0.46 17.86 7.52
CA LEU A 292 0.95 16.48 7.53
C LEU A 292 0.38 15.67 6.36
N PRO A 293 1.07 14.59 5.94
CA PRO A 293 0.55 13.66 4.94
C PRO A 293 -0.82 13.08 5.33
N PRO A 294 -1.71 12.83 4.36
CA PRO A 294 -3.07 12.37 4.65
C PRO A 294 -3.17 10.87 5.02
N SER A 295 -2.10 10.09 4.83
CA SER A 295 -2.03 8.66 5.15
C SER A 295 -0.59 8.26 5.50
N ALA A 296 -0.26 6.95 5.47
CA ALA A 296 0.99 6.39 6.01
C ALA A 296 1.99 5.87 4.96
N PHE A 297 1.73 6.03 3.65
CA PHE A 297 2.53 5.39 2.60
C PHE A 297 3.50 6.33 1.85
N HIS A 298 3.50 7.63 2.15
CA HIS A 298 4.39 8.62 1.51
C HIS A 298 5.88 8.29 1.66
N GLY A 299 6.31 7.78 2.82
CA GLY A 299 7.68 7.33 3.04
C GLY A 299 8.04 6.12 2.17
N HIS A 300 7.12 5.15 2.04
CA HIS A 300 7.28 3.99 1.17
C HIS A 300 7.32 4.38 -0.31
N SER A 301 6.54 5.42 -0.69
CA SER A 301 6.53 5.96 -2.05
C SER A 301 7.82 6.69 -2.38
N TYR A 302 8.38 7.43 -1.42
CA TYR A 302 9.70 8.03 -1.54
C TYR A 302 10.77 6.95 -1.81
N ASP A 303 10.80 5.90 -1.00
CA ASP A 303 11.77 4.80 -1.15
C ASP A 303 11.57 4.05 -2.47
N ALA A 304 10.33 3.74 -2.87
CA ALA A 304 10.04 3.09 -4.14
C ALA A 304 10.57 3.90 -5.33
N THR A 305 10.41 5.23 -5.27
CA THR A 305 10.89 6.15 -6.30
C THR A 305 12.40 6.19 -6.35
N MET A 306 13.06 6.34 -5.20
CA MET A 306 14.53 6.33 -5.13
C MET A 306 15.12 5.00 -5.59
N MET A 307 14.52 3.87 -5.23
CA MET A 307 14.92 2.54 -5.70
C MET A 307 14.80 2.43 -7.21
N LEU A 308 13.69 2.88 -7.80
CA LEU A 308 13.48 2.82 -9.24
C LEU A 308 14.48 3.71 -9.99
N LEU A 309 14.64 4.97 -9.59
CA LEU A 309 15.51 5.93 -10.26
C LEU A 309 16.98 5.52 -10.18
N GLN A 310 17.47 5.12 -9.00
CA GLN A 310 18.84 4.61 -8.84
C GLN A 310 19.09 3.34 -9.65
N THR A 311 18.09 2.48 -9.75
CA THR A 311 18.16 1.27 -10.59
C THR A 311 18.28 1.64 -12.06
N ILE A 312 17.41 2.54 -12.55
CA ILE A 312 17.46 3.03 -13.94
C ILE A 312 18.83 3.62 -14.25
N GLU A 313 19.33 4.51 -13.37
CA GLU A 313 20.65 5.13 -13.52
C GLU A 313 21.78 4.09 -13.62
N SER A 314 21.71 3.06 -12.78
CA SER A 314 22.75 2.02 -12.71
C SER A 314 22.85 1.14 -13.95
N VAL A 315 21.77 1.00 -14.73
CA VAL A 315 21.69 0.13 -15.91
C VAL A 315 21.64 0.90 -17.23
N ALA A 316 21.39 2.21 -17.18
CA ALA A 316 21.36 3.05 -18.35
C ALA A 316 22.76 3.12 -19.03
N GLN A 317 22.78 2.96 -20.36
CA GLN A 317 23.97 3.11 -21.17
C GLN A 317 23.92 4.48 -21.83
N ASP A 318 24.98 5.30 -21.63
CA ASP A 318 25.15 6.59 -22.27
C ASP A 318 26.11 6.43 -23.49
N ASP A 319 25.76 7.00 -24.63
CA ASP A 319 26.59 6.97 -25.84
C ASP A 319 27.67 8.06 -25.86
N GLY A 320 27.76 8.86 -24.81
CA GLY A 320 28.68 10.00 -24.70
C GLY A 320 28.20 11.26 -25.43
N SER A 321 27.02 11.23 -26.02
CA SER A 321 26.36 12.39 -26.66
C SER A 321 25.06 12.77 -25.89
N GLY A 322 24.81 12.13 -24.75
CA GLY A 322 23.64 12.35 -23.92
C GLY A 322 22.43 11.48 -24.31
N ASN A 323 22.54 10.56 -25.28
CA ASN A 323 21.44 9.62 -25.52
C ASN A 323 21.61 8.42 -24.58
N LEU A 324 20.48 7.98 -23.96
CA LEU A 324 20.47 6.81 -23.10
C LEU A 324 19.78 5.62 -23.77
N LEU A 325 20.29 4.42 -23.50
CA LEU A 325 19.67 3.15 -23.83
C LEU A 325 19.45 2.36 -22.54
N ILE A 326 18.19 2.11 -22.18
CA ILE A 326 17.80 1.53 -20.89
C ILE A 326 17.14 0.19 -21.12
N GLY A 327 17.80 -0.90 -20.72
CA GLY A 327 17.30 -2.27 -20.88
C GLY A 327 16.25 -2.62 -19.85
N LYS A 328 15.11 -3.15 -20.30
CA LYS A 328 13.98 -3.52 -19.41
C LYS A 328 14.30 -4.73 -18.52
N GLN A 329 14.95 -5.77 -19.07
CA GLN A 329 15.40 -6.92 -18.28
C GLN A 329 16.51 -6.49 -17.30
N ALA A 330 17.40 -5.60 -17.71
CA ALA A 330 18.46 -5.08 -16.85
C ALA A 330 17.87 -4.37 -15.60
N ILE A 331 16.78 -3.61 -15.75
CA ILE A 331 16.05 -3.03 -14.61
C ILE A 331 15.52 -4.13 -13.69
N ARG A 332 14.85 -5.17 -14.23
CA ARG A 332 14.32 -6.28 -13.42
C ARG A 332 15.44 -6.99 -12.65
N ASP A 333 16.54 -7.30 -13.32
CA ASP A 333 17.68 -7.98 -12.70
C ASP A 333 18.29 -7.12 -11.58
N ALA A 334 18.43 -5.83 -11.80
CA ALA A 334 18.99 -4.91 -10.81
C ALA A 334 18.06 -4.71 -9.61
N LEU A 335 16.73 -4.58 -9.83
CA LEU A 335 15.74 -4.51 -8.73
C LEU A 335 15.73 -5.80 -7.91
N SER A 336 15.76 -6.98 -8.54
CA SER A 336 15.83 -8.27 -7.85
C SER A 336 17.12 -8.44 -7.04
N ALA A 337 18.21 -7.77 -7.43
CA ALA A 337 19.49 -7.81 -6.75
C ALA A 337 19.61 -6.83 -5.57
N ILE A 338 18.59 -5.99 -5.32
CA ILE A 338 18.63 -5.01 -4.23
C ILE A 338 18.72 -5.73 -2.89
N SER A 339 19.79 -5.39 -2.14
CA SER A 339 20.04 -5.89 -0.80
C SER A 339 20.61 -4.79 0.08
N GLY A 340 19.91 -4.46 1.18
CA GLY A 340 20.35 -3.44 2.13
C GLY A 340 20.25 -2.00 1.61
N PHE A 341 19.26 -1.71 0.76
CA PHE A 341 18.95 -0.33 0.38
C PHE A 341 18.52 0.46 1.63
N SER A 342 19.24 1.54 1.93
CA SER A 342 19.02 2.36 3.12
C SER A 342 17.94 3.40 2.88
N GLY A 343 16.69 2.98 2.93
CA GLY A 343 15.51 3.84 2.76
C GLY A 343 15.16 4.69 3.98
N ILE A 344 14.09 5.45 3.84
CA ILE A 344 13.41 6.18 4.94
C ILE A 344 12.63 5.18 5.81
N THR A 345 12.04 4.16 5.16
CA THR A 345 11.21 3.14 5.83
C THR A 345 12.02 1.98 6.40
N GLY A 346 13.33 2.05 6.34
CA GLY A 346 14.26 1.04 6.86
C GLY A 346 15.22 0.49 5.79
N ASN A 347 15.81 -0.66 6.07
CA ASN A 347 16.67 -1.36 5.13
C ASN A 347 15.84 -2.29 4.26
N LEU A 348 15.80 -2.01 2.96
CA LEU A 348 15.02 -2.78 2.00
C LEU A 348 15.90 -3.80 1.27
N SER A 349 15.40 -5.03 1.15
CA SER A 349 16.05 -6.12 0.42
C SER A 349 14.99 -6.96 -0.26
N CYS A 350 15.03 -6.99 -1.60
CA CYS A 350 13.97 -7.64 -2.37
C CYS A 350 14.10 -9.17 -2.36
N SER A 351 13.00 -9.85 -2.11
CA SER A 351 12.87 -11.30 -2.29
C SER A 351 12.77 -11.67 -3.78
N ASP A 352 12.85 -12.96 -4.09
CA ASP A 352 12.68 -13.49 -5.45
C ASP A 352 11.33 -13.12 -6.09
N THR A 353 10.32 -12.80 -5.27
CA THR A 353 8.98 -12.43 -5.70
C THR A 353 8.63 -10.97 -5.42
N GLY A 354 9.65 -10.16 -5.07
CA GLY A 354 9.53 -8.70 -5.02
C GLY A 354 9.05 -8.08 -3.70
N ASP A 355 8.94 -8.84 -2.61
CA ASP A 355 8.83 -8.24 -1.27
C ASP A 355 10.18 -7.62 -0.90
N CYS A 356 10.24 -6.29 -0.74
CA CYS A 356 11.48 -5.59 -0.39
C CYS A 356 11.52 -5.10 1.05
N ALA A 357 10.35 -4.97 1.72
CA ALA A 357 10.24 -4.55 3.11
C ALA A 357 10.43 -5.74 4.08
N THR A 358 10.99 -5.46 5.25
CA THR A 358 11.20 -6.47 6.31
C THR A 358 9.97 -6.73 7.17
N GLY A 359 8.92 -5.88 7.06
CA GLY A 359 7.71 -5.96 7.89
C GLY A 359 7.85 -5.40 9.31
N GLU A 360 8.99 -4.79 9.65
CA GLU A 360 9.26 -4.25 11.00
C GLU A 360 8.67 -2.85 11.23
N ALA A 361 8.34 -2.12 10.16
CA ALA A 361 7.81 -0.76 10.23
C ALA A 361 6.27 -0.76 10.32
N LEU A 362 5.72 -1.41 11.33
CA LEU A 362 4.28 -1.48 11.61
C LEU A 362 4.00 -1.08 13.05
N GLY A 363 2.87 -0.43 13.28
CA GLY A 363 2.39 -0.03 14.58
C GLY A 363 0.90 -0.23 14.77
N VAL A 364 0.48 -0.12 16.02
CA VAL A 364 -0.94 -0.01 16.38
C VAL A 364 -1.19 1.39 16.91
N TYR A 365 -2.24 2.00 16.40
CA TYR A 365 -2.69 3.33 16.77
C TYR A 365 -4.07 3.25 17.42
N GLN A 366 -4.42 4.25 18.22
CA GLN A 366 -5.76 4.40 18.75
C GLN A 366 -6.26 5.83 18.52
N ILE A 367 -7.50 5.96 18.07
CA ILE A 367 -8.15 7.25 17.92
C ILE A 367 -8.80 7.63 19.25
N ASN A 368 -8.12 8.49 20.02
CA ASN A 368 -8.58 8.97 21.33
C ASN A 368 -8.96 10.46 21.31
N ASP A 369 -8.63 11.18 20.24
CA ASP A 369 -8.87 12.60 20.08
C ASP A 369 -9.30 12.88 18.62
N MET A 370 -10.42 13.57 18.46
CA MET A 370 -10.99 13.92 17.15
C MET A 370 -10.17 14.96 16.36
N GLU A 371 -9.24 15.64 17.02
CA GLU A 371 -8.41 16.69 16.41
C GLU A 371 -6.95 16.22 16.20
N ALA A 372 -6.57 15.06 16.74
CA ALA A 372 -5.19 14.56 16.67
C ALA A 372 -4.96 13.74 15.39
N TRP A 373 -4.07 14.26 14.52
CA TRP A 373 -3.58 13.52 13.37
C TRP A 373 -2.03 13.54 13.33
N PRO A 374 -1.35 12.41 13.16
CA PRO A 374 -1.90 11.04 13.20
C PRO A 374 -2.44 10.65 14.58
N PRO A 375 -3.22 9.53 14.68
CA PRO A 375 -3.68 9.00 15.95
C PRO A 375 -2.53 8.60 16.88
N GLU A 376 -2.85 8.42 18.18
CA GLU A 376 -1.88 8.00 19.19
C GLU A 376 -1.31 6.60 18.89
N ILE A 377 0.02 6.46 18.99
CA ILE A 377 0.71 5.17 18.87
C ILE A 377 0.58 4.43 20.20
N VAL A 378 0.01 3.23 20.17
CA VAL A 378 -0.13 2.37 21.36
C VAL A 378 0.76 1.13 21.32
N LEU A 379 1.34 0.80 20.15
CA LEU A 379 2.35 -0.23 19.99
C LEU A 379 3.25 0.13 18.79
N PRO A 380 4.59 0.06 18.90
CA PRO A 380 5.37 -0.23 20.13
C PRO A 380 5.22 0.85 21.20
N GLU A 381 5.45 0.44 22.47
CA GLU A 381 5.40 1.35 23.62
C GLU A 381 6.61 2.30 23.66
#